data_0b71b542d9eb405c79e23887e6ca7169
#
_entry.id   0b71b542d9eb405c79e23887e6ca7169
#
_cell.length_a   1.000
_cell.length_b   1.000
_cell.length_c   1.000
_cell.angle_alpha   90.00
_cell.angle_beta   90.00
_cell.angle_gamma   90.00
#
_symmetry.space_group_name_H-M   'P 1'
#
loop_
_entity.id
_entity.type
_entity.pdbx_description
1 polymer ?
#
loop_
_entity_poly.entity_id
_entity_poly.type
_entity_poly.pdbx_seq_one_letter_code
_entity_poly.pdbx_strand_id
1 'polypeptide(L)'
;VRHMLPGEKAETMYLGAAVSTVNETPPPAQTPAVTPEPTPTPRQPERDAVYLAQCLWGEARGIPSQTEKAAVVWCVLNRVDHPGFPDTIHGVLSAPNQFLGFSERFPVDPELLALAQDVLDRWRAETAGAGDVGRVLPKDYLWFSADGHGHNAFRATFRQSAAWQWTAESPYPT
;
A
#
# COMPACT_ATOMS: atom_id res chain seq x y z
N VAL A 1 -30.38 45.55 34.31
CA VAL A 1 -31.15 45.92 35.52
C VAL A 1 -31.75 44.66 36.13
N ARG A 2 -31.05 44.17 37.21
CA ARG A 2 -31.66 43.69 38.49
C ARG A 2 -32.75 42.58 38.39
N HIS A 3 -32.76 41.59 39.16
CA HIS A 3 -32.36 41.14 40.49
C HIS A 3 -33.21 39.91 40.83
N MET A 4 -32.62 38.97 41.35
CA MET A 4 -32.54 38.39 42.73
C MET A 4 -33.46 37.20 43.00
N LEU A 5 -32.82 36.18 43.54
CA LEU A 5 -33.25 35.08 44.41
C LEU A 5 -34.03 35.62 45.67
N PRO A 6 -34.55 34.81 46.58
CA PRO A 6 -34.31 33.41 46.94
C PRO A 6 -35.54 32.69 47.57
N GLY A 7 -35.31 31.53 48.19
CA GLY A 7 -36.03 31.06 49.39
C GLY A 7 -36.68 29.68 49.18
N GLU A 8 -36.14 28.65 49.67
CA GLU A 8 -36.02 28.06 51.01
C GLU A 8 -37.23 27.16 51.40
N LYS A 9 -36.87 25.92 51.71
CA LYS A 9 -37.37 24.94 52.69
C LYS A 9 -38.83 24.47 52.70
N ALA A 10 -38.95 23.14 52.71
CA ALA A 10 -39.54 22.40 53.86
C ALA A 10 -39.28 20.87 53.73
N GLU A 11 -38.62 20.36 54.76
CA GLU A 11 -38.64 18.93 55.12
C GLU A 11 -40.05 18.49 55.49
N THR A 12 -40.34 17.26 55.17
CA THR A 12 -41.28 16.47 56.03
C THR A 12 -40.92 14.98 55.90
N MET A 13 -40.44 14.46 57.02
CA MET A 13 -40.30 13.02 57.30
C MET A 13 -41.65 12.33 57.24
N TYR A 14 -41.69 11.10 56.71
CA TYR A 14 -42.58 10.08 57.24
C TYR A 14 -41.96 8.67 57.14
N LEU A 15 -41.96 8.05 58.31
CA LEU A 15 -41.61 6.66 58.59
C LEU A 15 -42.67 5.69 58.05
N GLY A 16 -42.24 4.52 57.60
CA GLY A 16 -43.17 3.42 57.40
C GLY A 16 -42.54 2.20 56.71
N ALA A 17 -42.19 1.23 57.51
CA ALA A 17 -41.62 -0.05 57.12
C ALA A 17 -42.56 -0.94 56.27
N ALA A 18 -42.00 -1.66 55.30
CA ALA A 18 -42.42 -3.04 54.99
C ALA A 18 -41.31 -3.76 54.22
N VAL A 19 -40.84 -4.80 54.84
CA VAL A 19 -39.90 -5.79 54.32
C VAL A 19 -40.60 -6.61 53.24
N SER A 20 -40.04 -6.67 52.03
CA SER A 20 -40.29 -7.75 51.09
C SER A 20 -38.98 -8.14 50.43
N THR A 21 -38.48 -9.26 50.87
CA THR A 21 -37.37 -9.97 50.25
C THR A 21 -37.82 -10.53 48.91
N VAL A 22 -37.49 -9.86 47.82
CA VAL A 22 -37.45 -10.49 46.49
C VAL A 22 -36.00 -10.76 46.14
N ASN A 23 -35.74 -12.05 45.98
CA ASN A 23 -34.44 -12.57 45.60
C ASN A 23 -34.23 -12.25 44.11
N GLU A 24 -33.65 -11.08 43.79
CA GLU A 24 -33.25 -10.72 42.44
C GLU A 24 -31.92 -11.39 42.12
N THR A 25 -32.02 -12.39 41.25
CA THR A 25 -30.85 -12.95 40.57
C THR A 25 -30.17 -11.84 39.78
N PRO A 26 -28.84 -11.59 39.98
CA PRO A 26 -28.16 -10.58 39.21
C PRO A 26 -28.19 -10.93 37.72
N PRO A 27 -28.37 -9.96 36.82
CA PRO A 27 -28.31 -10.19 35.38
C PRO A 27 -26.91 -10.72 35.00
N PRO A 28 -26.82 -11.60 33.98
CA PRO A 28 -25.53 -12.11 33.54
C PRO A 28 -24.62 -10.95 33.13
N ALA A 29 -23.40 -10.98 33.64
CA ALA A 29 -22.37 -10.01 33.31
C ALA A 29 -22.22 -9.94 31.78
N GLN A 30 -22.53 -8.79 31.23
CA GLN A 30 -22.27 -8.52 29.81
C GLN A 30 -20.76 -8.53 29.62
N THR A 31 -20.28 -9.52 28.86
CA THR A 31 -18.90 -9.54 28.36
C THR A 31 -18.65 -8.22 27.62
N PRO A 32 -17.63 -7.45 27.96
CA PRO A 32 -17.35 -6.20 27.23
C PRO A 32 -17.13 -6.54 25.75
N ALA A 33 -17.89 -5.90 24.89
CA ALA A 33 -17.70 -5.99 23.46
C ALA A 33 -16.25 -5.56 23.18
N VAL A 34 -15.45 -6.48 22.64
CA VAL A 34 -14.10 -6.16 22.18
C VAL A 34 -14.24 -5.19 21.01
N THR A 35 -13.97 -3.92 21.26
CA THR A 35 -13.87 -2.91 20.22
C THR A 35 -12.73 -3.38 19.29
N PRO A 36 -12.96 -3.56 17.98
CA PRO A 36 -11.89 -3.95 17.08
C PRO A 36 -10.79 -2.89 17.16
N GLU A 37 -9.57 -3.34 17.48
CA GLU A 37 -8.40 -2.48 17.47
C GLU A 37 -8.22 -1.89 16.07
N PRO A 38 -8.00 -0.58 15.91
CA PRO A 38 -7.83 0.02 14.60
C PRO A 38 -6.62 -0.64 13.91
N THR A 39 -6.86 -1.20 12.73
CA THR A 39 -5.80 -1.77 11.89
C THR A 39 -4.70 -0.72 11.71
N PRO A 40 -3.44 -1.00 12.06
CA PRO A 40 -2.37 -0.02 11.97
C PRO A 40 -2.23 0.46 10.52
N THR A 41 -2.16 1.78 10.34
CA THR A 41 -1.90 2.36 9.02
C THR A 41 -0.52 1.90 8.54
N PRO A 42 -0.40 1.30 7.35
CA PRO A 42 0.88 0.84 6.82
C PRO A 42 1.92 1.97 6.83
N ARG A 43 3.16 1.65 7.21
CA ARG A 43 4.29 2.58 7.10
C ARG A 43 4.59 2.85 5.63
N GLN A 44 5.27 3.97 5.32
CA GLN A 44 5.60 4.32 3.93
C GLN A 44 6.26 3.19 3.14
N PRO A 45 7.24 2.44 3.66
CA PRO A 45 7.84 1.30 2.96
C PRO A 45 6.85 0.19 2.58
N GLU A 46 5.85 -0.06 3.44
CA GLU A 46 4.79 -1.04 3.18
C GLU A 46 3.80 -0.53 2.12
N ARG A 47 3.54 0.79 2.12
CA ARG A 47 2.71 1.43 1.09
C ARG A 47 3.37 1.39 -0.28
N ASP A 48 4.68 1.61 -0.35
CA ASP A 48 5.43 1.56 -1.60
C ASP A 48 5.30 0.21 -2.30
N ALA A 49 5.42 -0.90 -1.55
CA ALA A 49 5.19 -2.24 -2.09
C ALA A 49 3.73 -2.44 -2.56
N VAL A 50 2.76 -1.91 -1.82
CA VAL A 50 1.34 -1.95 -2.21
C VAL A 50 1.10 -1.17 -3.51
N TYR A 51 1.64 0.02 -3.66
CA TYR A 51 1.53 0.80 -4.89
C TYR A 51 2.14 0.09 -6.09
N LEU A 52 3.31 -0.52 -5.91
CA LEU A 52 3.97 -1.31 -6.96
C LEU A 52 3.15 -2.55 -7.32
N ALA A 53 2.56 -3.25 -6.36
CA ALA A 53 1.68 -4.39 -6.62
C ALA A 53 0.41 -3.96 -7.39
N GLN A 54 -0.19 -2.84 -7.04
CA GLN A 54 -1.34 -2.26 -7.75
C GLN A 54 -0.97 -1.79 -9.17
N CYS A 55 0.24 -1.27 -9.36
CA CYS A 55 0.78 -0.99 -10.69
C CYS A 55 0.90 -2.28 -11.51
N LEU A 56 1.49 -3.34 -10.96
CA LEU A 56 1.61 -4.65 -11.63
C LEU A 56 0.23 -5.22 -11.97
N TRP A 57 -0.76 -5.08 -11.10
CA TRP A 57 -2.12 -5.50 -11.40
C TRP A 57 -2.68 -4.84 -12.65
N GLY A 58 -2.50 -3.54 -12.79
CA GLY A 58 -3.00 -2.78 -13.95
C GLY A 58 -2.20 -3.01 -15.22
N GLU A 59 -0.87 -3.07 -15.13
CA GLU A 59 0.04 -3.05 -16.27
C GLU A 59 0.50 -4.44 -16.71
N ALA A 60 0.58 -5.41 -15.82
CA ALA A 60 1.33 -6.63 -16.07
C ALA A 60 0.69 -7.93 -15.53
N ARG A 61 -0.53 -7.91 -14.95
CA ARG A 61 -1.12 -9.13 -14.37
C ARG A 61 -1.29 -10.28 -15.37
N GLY A 62 -1.50 -9.95 -16.64
CA GLY A 62 -1.67 -10.94 -17.72
C GLY A 62 -0.37 -11.49 -18.29
N ILE A 63 0.78 -10.96 -17.89
CA ILE A 63 2.09 -11.41 -18.34
C ILE A 63 2.51 -12.62 -17.52
N PRO A 64 2.85 -13.77 -18.13
CA PRO A 64 3.25 -14.95 -17.37
C PRO A 64 4.64 -14.81 -16.71
N SER A 65 5.58 -14.13 -17.35
CA SER A 65 6.97 -14.01 -16.91
C SER A 65 7.12 -13.14 -15.64
N GLN A 66 7.63 -13.73 -14.57
CA GLN A 66 7.97 -13.00 -13.33
C GLN A 66 9.12 -12.02 -13.56
N THR A 67 10.10 -12.38 -14.40
CA THR A 67 11.20 -11.49 -14.80
C THR A 67 10.67 -10.21 -15.45
N GLU A 68 9.69 -10.33 -16.34
CA GLU A 68 9.11 -9.18 -17.02
C GLU A 68 8.27 -8.30 -16.09
N LYS A 69 7.51 -8.92 -15.18
CA LYS A 69 6.82 -8.18 -14.10
C LYS A 69 7.82 -7.43 -13.20
N ALA A 70 8.92 -8.08 -12.82
CA ALA A 70 9.98 -7.44 -12.05
C ALA A 70 10.59 -6.26 -12.82
N ALA A 71 10.77 -6.38 -14.14
CA ALA A 71 11.29 -5.28 -14.96
C ALA A 71 10.34 -4.06 -15.00
N VAL A 72 9.01 -4.26 -14.91
CA VAL A 72 8.06 -3.14 -14.74
C VAL A 72 8.33 -2.40 -13.43
N VAL A 73 8.54 -3.13 -12.32
CA VAL A 73 8.89 -2.52 -11.03
C VAL A 73 10.23 -1.79 -11.12
N TRP A 74 11.26 -2.41 -11.70
CA TRP A 74 12.56 -1.77 -11.92
C TRP A 74 12.45 -0.49 -12.76
N CYS A 75 11.59 -0.46 -13.77
CA CYS A 75 11.34 0.73 -14.57
C CYS A 75 10.75 1.89 -13.73
N VAL A 76 9.84 1.59 -12.80
CA VAL A 76 9.33 2.59 -11.84
C VAL A 76 10.45 3.12 -10.95
N LEU A 77 11.25 2.23 -10.36
CA LEU A 77 12.36 2.58 -9.46
C LEU A 77 13.48 3.35 -10.19
N ASN A 78 13.78 2.99 -11.43
CA ASN A 78 14.70 3.75 -12.28
C ASN A 78 14.25 5.20 -12.47
N ARG A 79 12.92 5.43 -12.61
CA ARG A 79 12.37 6.78 -12.69
C ARG A 79 12.47 7.53 -11.37
N VAL A 80 12.27 6.85 -10.23
CA VAL A 80 12.47 7.47 -8.90
C VAL A 80 13.91 7.97 -8.74
N ASP A 81 14.90 7.21 -9.24
CA ASP A 81 16.30 7.58 -9.18
C ASP A 81 16.72 8.63 -10.23
N HIS A 82 15.86 8.89 -11.23
CA HIS A 82 16.20 9.75 -12.36
C HIS A 82 15.68 11.19 -12.15
N PRO A 83 16.52 12.23 -12.27
CA PRO A 83 16.17 13.62 -11.94
C PRO A 83 15.06 14.23 -12.81
N GLY A 84 14.68 13.58 -13.91
CA GLY A 84 13.59 14.01 -14.80
C GLY A 84 12.20 13.51 -14.39
N PHE A 85 12.08 12.76 -13.29
CA PHE A 85 10.83 12.21 -12.78
C PHE A 85 10.63 12.55 -11.31
N PRO A 86 9.42 12.34 -10.75
CA PRO A 86 9.20 12.44 -9.30
C PRO A 86 10.11 11.49 -8.52
N ASP A 87 10.55 11.92 -7.34
CA ASP A 87 11.47 11.21 -6.46
C ASP A 87 10.80 10.21 -5.49
N THR A 88 9.52 9.92 -5.70
CA THR A 88 8.75 8.94 -4.93
C THR A 88 8.01 7.98 -5.85
N ILE A 89 7.83 6.74 -5.38
CA ILE A 89 7.10 5.70 -6.13
C ILE A 89 5.68 6.16 -6.45
N HIS A 90 4.96 6.68 -5.45
CA HIS A 90 3.61 7.21 -5.69
C HIS A 90 3.61 8.35 -6.70
N GLY A 91 4.58 9.27 -6.61
CA GLY A 91 4.71 10.39 -7.54
C GLY A 91 4.93 9.94 -8.98
N VAL A 92 5.79 8.94 -9.20
CA VAL A 92 6.03 8.34 -10.52
C VAL A 92 4.76 7.67 -11.05
N LEU A 93 4.07 6.86 -10.23
CA LEU A 93 2.90 6.10 -10.65
C LEU A 93 1.67 6.98 -10.92
N SER A 94 1.51 8.07 -10.15
CA SER A 94 0.39 9.01 -10.28
C SER A 94 0.63 10.15 -11.27
N ALA A 95 1.84 10.25 -11.84
CA ALA A 95 2.17 11.29 -12.81
C ALA A 95 1.27 11.17 -14.07
N PRO A 96 0.77 12.29 -14.61
CA PRO A 96 -0.13 12.28 -15.76
C PRO A 96 0.47 11.53 -16.95
N ASN A 97 -0.32 10.65 -17.57
CA ASN A 97 0.03 9.89 -18.79
C ASN A 97 1.26 8.94 -18.64
N GLN A 98 1.64 8.55 -17.42
CA GLN A 98 2.78 7.65 -17.20
C GLN A 98 2.33 6.19 -17.03
N PHE A 99 1.57 5.89 -16.01
CA PHE A 99 1.07 4.54 -15.70
C PHE A 99 -0.46 4.55 -15.76
N LEU A 100 -1.01 4.46 -16.96
CA LEU A 100 -2.46 4.55 -17.18
C LEU A 100 -3.24 3.39 -16.55
N GLY A 101 -2.58 2.26 -16.34
CA GLY A 101 -3.14 1.11 -15.66
C GLY A 101 -3.04 1.16 -14.12
N PHE A 102 -2.38 2.18 -13.53
CA PHE A 102 -2.27 2.29 -12.08
C PHE A 102 -3.56 2.82 -11.43
N SER A 103 -3.97 2.19 -10.34
CA SER A 103 -5.04 2.69 -9.47
C SER A 103 -4.88 2.14 -8.05
N GLU A 104 -4.95 3.02 -7.05
CA GLU A 104 -4.97 2.65 -5.63
C GLU A 104 -6.21 1.84 -5.22
N ARG A 105 -7.22 1.73 -6.10
CA ARG A 105 -8.43 0.93 -5.88
C ARG A 105 -8.29 -0.52 -6.34
N PHE A 106 -7.20 -0.86 -7.01
CA PHE A 106 -6.96 -2.23 -7.42
C PHE A 106 -6.71 -3.14 -6.23
N PRO A 107 -7.13 -4.40 -6.32
CA PRO A 107 -6.83 -5.37 -5.27
C PRO A 107 -5.31 -5.55 -5.15
N VAL A 108 -4.87 -5.81 -3.93
CA VAL A 108 -3.48 -6.17 -3.65
C VAL A 108 -3.36 -7.68 -3.74
N ASP A 109 -2.91 -8.15 -4.89
CA ASP A 109 -2.65 -9.56 -5.13
C ASP A 109 -1.42 -10.01 -4.35
N PRO A 110 -1.48 -11.12 -3.57
CA PRO A 110 -0.37 -11.55 -2.72
C PRO A 110 0.91 -11.91 -3.49
N GLU A 111 0.80 -12.48 -4.69
CA GLU A 111 1.96 -12.84 -5.50
C GLU A 111 2.63 -11.60 -6.08
N LEU A 112 1.82 -10.65 -6.57
CA LEU A 112 2.32 -9.36 -7.06
C LEU A 112 2.91 -8.52 -5.93
N LEU A 113 2.35 -8.58 -4.73
CA LEU A 113 2.90 -7.91 -3.56
C LEU A 113 4.24 -8.50 -3.15
N ALA A 114 4.36 -9.83 -3.12
CA ALA A 114 5.62 -10.50 -2.78
C ALA A 114 6.73 -10.16 -3.80
N LEU A 115 6.42 -10.15 -5.09
CA LEU A 115 7.35 -9.75 -6.14
C LEU A 115 7.75 -8.28 -6.02
N ALA A 116 6.78 -7.39 -5.82
CA ALA A 116 7.02 -5.96 -5.64
C ALA A 116 7.92 -5.68 -4.44
N GLN A 117 7.68 -6.38 -3.32
CA GLN A 117 8.49 -6.26 -2.11
C GLN A 117 9.91 -6.76 -2.33
N ASP A 118 10.11 -7.91 -2.98
CA ASP A 118 11.44 -8.45 -3.29
C ASP A 118 12.25 -7.47 -4.16
N VAL A 119 11.67 -6.94 -5.23
CA VAL A 119 12.35 -5.95 -6.09
C VAL A 119 12.66 -4.67 -5.31
N LEU A 120 11.73 -4.19 -4.48
CA LEU A 120 11.91 -2.99 -3.67
C LEU A 120 13.05 -3.16 -2.65
N ASP A 121 13.17 -4.32 -2.03
CA ASP A 121 14.25 -4.62 -1.08
C ASP A 121 15.61 -4.72 -1.77
N ARG A 122 15.66 -5.29 -2.97
CA ARG A 122 16.87 -5.29 -3.82
C ARG A 122 17.30 -3.87 -4.21
N TRP A 123 16.36 -3.03 -4.62
CA TRP A 123 16.64 -1.62 -4.94
C TRP A 123 17.17 -0.84 -3.73
N ARG A 124 16.58 -1.07 -2.54
CA ARG A 124 17.08 -0.47 -1.28
C ARG A 124 18.47 -0.95 -0.94
N ALA A 125 18.75 -2.24 -1.09
CA ALA A 125 20.07 -2.79 -0.88
C ALA A 125 21.11 -2.17 -1.84
N GLU A 126 20.76 -2.03 -3.12
CA GLU A 126 21.62 -1.36 -4.11
C GLU A 126 21.88 0.11 -3.74
N THR A 127 20.85 0.84 -3.32
CA THR A 127 20.97 2.23 -2.87
C THR A 127 21.85 2.34 -1.61
N ALA A 128 21.84 1.32 -0.75
CA ALA A 128 22.71 1.22 0.42
C ALA A 128 24.14 0.76 0.09
N GLY A 129 24.48 0.55 -1.19
CA GLY A 129 25.82 0.19 -1.65
C GLY A 129 26.07 -1.31 -1.87
N ALA A 130 25.03 -2.15 -1.84
CA ALA A 130 25.18 -3.55 -2.25
C ALA A 130 25.57 -3.63 -3.73
N GLY A 131 26.40 -4.64 -4.08
CA GLY A 131 26.86 -4.89 -5.44
C GLY A 131 25.74 -5.46 -6.33
N ASP A 132 25.93 -6.69 -6.82
CA ASP A 132 24.91 -7.35 -7.62
C ASP A 132 23.68 -7.71 -6.77
N VAL A 133 22.55 -7.09 -7.09
CA VAL A 133 21.26 -7.32 -6.43
C VAL A 133 20.30 -8.15 -7.29
N GLY A 134 20.75 -8.72 -8.40
CA GLY A 134 19.91 -9.45 -9.34
C GLY A 134 18.98 -8.53 -10.12
N ARG A 135 19.46 -7.39 -10.56
CA ARG A 135 18.69 -6.42 -11.35
C ARG A 135 18.45 -6.97 -12.76
N VAL A 136 17.19 -7.10 -13.16
CA VAL A 136 16.79 -7.62 -14.47
C VAL A 136 16.64 -6.53 -15.54
N LEU A 137 16.61 -5.26 -15.15
CA LEU A 137 16.49 -4.12 -16.05
C LEU A 137 17.58 -3.08 -15.71
N PRO A 138 18.45 -2.66 -16.64
CA PRO A 138 19.45 -1.62 -16.39
C PRO A 138 18.85 -0.27 -15.97
N LYS A 139 19.65 0.55 -15.26
CA LYS A 139 19.18 1.81 -14.64
C LYS A 139 18.71 2.87 -15.64
N ASP A 140 19.20 2.84 -16.84
CA ASP A 140 18.86 3.78 -17.91
C ASP A 140 17.57 3.43 -18.66
N TYR A 141 16.96 2.27 -18.38
CA TYR A 141 15.69 1.87 -18.99
C TYR A 141 14.51 2.46 -18.23
N LEU A 142 13.93 3.49 -18.81
CA LEU A 142 12.90 4.33 -18.20
C LEU A 142 11.51 4.18 -18.82
N TRP A 143 11.40 3.45 -19.94
CA TRP A 143 10.16 3.34 -20.72
C TRP A 143 9.82 1.90 -21.01
N PHE A 144 8.52 1.60 -21.02
CA PHE A 144 8.04 0.34 -21.57
C PHE A 144 6.72 0.55 -22.30
N SER A 145 6.38 -0.38 -23.17
CA SER A 145 5.12 -0.42 -23.89
C SER A 145 4.80 -1.85 -24.26
N ALA A 146 3.50 -2.19 -24.32
CA ALA A 146 3.07 -3.48 -24.88
C ALA A 146 3.62 -3.65 -26.29
N ASP A 147 4.12 -4.84 -26.60
CA ASP A 147 4.65 -5.21 -27.93
C ASP A 147 3.57 -5.70 -28.89
N GLY A 148 2.33 -5.88 -28.41
CA GLY A 148 1.21 -6.44 -29.16
C GLY A 148 1.16 -7.97 -29.18
N HIS A 149 2.13 -8.65 -28.54
CA HIS A 149 2.22 -10.11 -28.46
C HIS A 149 2.10 -10.66 -27.04
N GLY A 150 1.66 -9.81 -26.10
CA GLY A 150 1.47 -10.18 -24.68
C GLY A 150 2.70 -9.96 -23.82
N HIS A 151 3.69 -9.20 -24.30
CA HIS A 151 4.91 -8.84 -23.60
C HIS A 151 5.10 -7.31 -23.59
N ASN A 152 6.03 -6.84 -22.77
CA ASN A 152 6.46 -5.46 -22.73
C ASN A 152 7.85 -5.29 -23.36
N ALA A 153 8.00 -4.29 -24.19
CA ALA A 153 9.28 -3.84 -24.71
C ALA A 153 9.80 -2.67 -23.87
N PHE A 154 10.92 -2.88 -23.18
CA PHE A 154 11.57 -1.86 -22.34
C PHE A 154 12.62 -1.08 -23.14
N ARG A 155 12.73 0.24 -22.93
CA ARG A 155 13.59 1.16 -23.67
C ARG A 155 14.22 2.21 -22.78
N ALA A 156 15.43 2.63 -23.11
CA ALA A 156 16.13 3.71 -22.43
C ALA A 156 15.53 5.09 -22.81
N THR A 157 15.06 5.27 -24.03
CA THR A 157 14.46 6.53 -24.50
C THR A 157 13.05 6.29 -25.05
N PHE A 158 12.18 7.31 -24.94
CA PHE A 158 10.82 7.21 -25.43
C PHE A 158 10.77 6.97 -26.94
N ARG A 159 10.39 5.76 -27.34
CA ARG A 159 10.18 5.31 -28.75
C ARG A 159 11.41 5.35 -29.67
N GLN A 160 12.61 5.70 -29.18
CA GLN A 160 13.77 5.93 -30.04
C GLN A 160 14.92 4.95 -29.86
N SER A 161 14.99 4.21 -28.76
CA SER A 161 16.04 3.21 -28.55
C SER A 161 15.55 1.79 -28.83
N ALA A 162 16.51 0.86 -29.05
CA ALA A 162 16.23 -0.55 -29.13
C ALA A 162 15.58 -1.05 -27.83
N ALA A 163 14.74 -2.08 -27.92
CA ALA A 163 14.20 -2.75 -26.77
C ALA A 163 15.30 -3.54 -26.03
N TRP A 164 15.13 -3.67 -24.70
CA TRP A 164 16.00 -4.48 -23.86
C TRP A 164 16.02 -5.94 -24.34
N GLN A 165 17.19 -6.56 -24.42
CA GLN A 165 17.41 -7.88 -24.99
C GLN A 165 17.50 -8.98 -23.93
N TRP A 166 17.13 -8.72 -22.68
CA TRP A 166 17.11 -9.67 -21.56
C TRP A 166 18.47 -10.37 -21.33
N THR A 167 19.56 -9.61 -21.40
CA THR A 167 20.92 -10.12 -21.23
C THR A 167 21.34 -10.30 -19.78
N ALA A 168 20.56 -9.73 -18.82
CA ALA A 168 20.80 -9.93 -17.40
C ALA A 168 20.27 -11.30 -16.95
N GLU A 169 21.00 -11.96 -16.05
CA GLU A 169 20.51 -13.15 -15.38
C GLU A 169 19.35 -12.79 -14.45
N SER A 170 18.28 -13.56 -14.51
CA SER A 170 17.09 -13.30 -13.71
C SER A 170 17.09 -14.15 -12.44
N PRO A 171 16.88 -13.55 -11.26
CA PRO A 171 16.65 -14.29 -10.03
C PRO A 171 15.25 -14.91 -9.94
N TYR A 172 14.37 -14.63 -10.93
CA TYR A 172 12.99 -15.09 -10.93
C TYR A 172 12.83 -16.32 -11.84
N PRO A 173 11.99 -17.29 -11.44
CA PRO A 173 11.70 -18.44 -12.29
C PRO A 173 11.01 -17.97 -13.60
N THR A 174 11.34 -18.66 -14.68
CA THR A 174 10.72 -18.50 -16.01
C THR A 174 9.40 -19.25 -16.08
#